data_98fb6dc2cab124c183cd2e2f66bf7587
#
_entry.id   98fb6dc2cab124c183cd2e2f66bf7587
#
_cell.length_a   1.000
_cell.length_b   1.000
_cell.length_c   1.000
_cell.angle_alpha   90.00
_cell.angle_beta   90.00
_cell.angle_gamma   90.00
#
_symmetry.space_group_name_H-M   'P 1'
#
loop_
_entity.id
_entity.type
_entity.pdbx_description
1 polymer ?
#
loop_
_entity_poly.entity_id
_entity_poly.type
_entity_poly.pdbx_seq_one_letter_code
_entity_poly.pdbx_strand_id
1 'polypeptide(L)'
;TVIFQKNYRDYTPDTKVYVASAGKWVAAAVIGAVVDRTDLGWDDPVEKWLPEFKDDAKGKILLRQLLSHTSGVRPYLPEPRVDNYNHLDSAVTEILPLDTVFTPGTRFEYGGLAMQIAGRMAEVAMGEEFETLFQELLAQPLEMKNSHFTPINTDGGHAPMLGGGLCTTMNDYLHFLSMIYHDGMYNGKQIISAETVKEMQADQVKGAIIPSNNSDNYVAKGLGQSHNGIYGLGEWRELIDKKTGEAYQISSPGWAGAYPWINKHDKVYGFFISHVAGSSAKEDGFSSFFGSPVISRTVSEILKGKPLVVKQGRINVGNGSLYYEEAGQGEPIIFVHGHSLDH
;
A
#
# COMPACT_ATOMS: atom_id res chain seq x y z
N THR A 1 -4.07 -20.19 -10.50
CA THR A 1 -3.80 -20.23 -11.97
C THR A 1 -3.61 -18.79 -12.46
N VAL A 2 -2.52 -18.51 -13.17
CA VAL A 2 -2.32 -17.22 -13.87
C VAL A 2 -3.27 -17.19 -15.07
N ILE A 3 -4.16 -16.17 -15.10
CA ILE A 3 -5.12 -16.01 -16.21
C ILE A 3 -4.65 -14.98 -17.25
N PHE A 4 -3.78 -14.07 -16.86
CA PHE A 4 -3.17 -13.09 -17.74
C PHE A 4 -1.84 -12.62 -17.16
N GLN A 5 -0.84 -12.49 -18.02
CA GLN A 5 0.46 -11.87 -17.70
C GLN A 5 0.99 -11.19 -18.95
N LYS A 6 1.49 -9.99 -18.82
CA LYS A 6 2.19 -9.27 -19.89
C LYS A 6 3.34 -8.46 -19.33
N ASN A 7 4.46 -8.57 -19.99
CA ASN A 7 5.66 -7.78 -19.69
C ASN A 7 5.84 -6.72 -20.78
N TYR A 8 6.34 -5.58 -20.38
CA TYR A 8 6.64 -4.49 -21.28
C TYR A 8 8.13 -4.17 -21.20
N ARG A 9 8.77 -3.97 -22.35
CA ARG A 9 10.22 -3.72 -22.45
C ARG A 9 11.03 -4.81 -21.74
N ASP A 10 12.03 -4.39 -20.98
CA ASP A 10 12.96 -5.28 -20.24
C ASP A 10 12.41 -5.75 -18.89
N TYR A 11 11.18 -5.35 -18.54
CA TYR A 11 10.53 -5.82 -17.32
C TYR A 11 10.14 -7.29 -17.43
N THR A 12 10.52 -8.04 -16.42
CA THR A 12 10.13 -9.44 -16.23
C THR A 12 9.37 -9.57 -14.91
N PRO A 13 8.70 -10.70 -14.64
CA PRO A 13 8.08 -10.94 -13.36
C PRO A 13 9.05 -10.92 -12.16
N ASP A 14 10.36 -11.05 -12.43
CA ASP A 14 11.43 -11.05 -11.44
C ASP A 14 12.21 -9.73 -11.39
N THR A 15 11.79 -8.72 -12.16
CA THR A 15 12.39 -7.39 -12.07
C THR A 15 12.10 -6.78 -10.71
N LYS A 16 13.16 -6.43 -9.98
CA LYS A 16 13.07 -5.80 -8.64
C LYS A 16 12.75 -4.32 -8.77
N VAL A 17 11.76 -3.86 -8.03
CA VAL A 17 11.41 -2.45 -7.93
C VAL A 17 11.03 -2.07 -6.51
N TYR A 18 11.27 -0.83 -6.13
CA TYR A 18 10.68 -0.24 -4.94
C TYR A 18 9.23 0.14 -5.25
N VAL A 19 8.31 -0.44 -4.49
CA VAL A 19 6.87 -0.33 -4.75
C VAL A 19 6.20 0.79 -3.98
N ALA A 20 6.98 1.64 -3.32
CA ALA A 20 6.50 2.75 -2.53
C ALA A 20 5.38 2.30 -1.55
N SER A 21 4.28 3.05 -1.48
CA SER A 21 3.19 2.77 -0.53
C SER A 21 2.54 1.39 -0.66
N ALA A 22 2.79 0.65 -1.75
CA ALA A 22 2.34 -0.74 -1.82
C ALA A 22 3.03 -1.63 -0.76
N GLY A 23 4.17 -1.21 -0.23
CA GLY A 23 4.82 -1.86 0.91
C GLY A 23 4.07 -1.78 2.23
N LYS A 24 3.14 -0.81 2.41
CA LYS A 24 2.36 -0.64 3.64
C LYS A 24 1.54 -1.90 3.98
N TRP A 25 0.95 -2.52 2.97
CA TRP A 25 0.14 -3.72 3.16
C TRP A 25 0.99 -4.89 3.69
N VAL A 26 2.16 -5.07 3.09
CA VAL A 26 3.12 -6.11 3.53
C VAL A 26 3.63 -5.80 4.94
N ALA A 27 3.99 -4.54 5.22
CA ALA A 27 4.44 -4.13 6.56
C ALA A 27 3.37 -4.37 7.64
N ALA A 28 2.10 -4.04 7.34
CA ALA A 28 0.99 -4.31 8.26
C ALA A 28 0.79 -5.82 8.49
N ALA A 29 0.97 -6.65 7.46
CA ALA A 29 0.89 -8.10 7.59
C ALA A 29 2.04 -8.69 8.43
N VAL A 30 3.27 -8.13 8.35
CA VAL A 30 4.37 -8.50 9.28
C VAL A 30 3.96 -8.21 10.72
N ILE A 31 3.43 -7.01 10.96
CA ILE A 31 2.97 -6.62 12.31
C ILE A 31 1.82 -7.54 12.77
N GLY A 32 0.90 -7.90 11.86
CA GLY A 32 -0.15 -8.88 12.12
C GLY A 32 0.40 -10.25 12.49
N ALA A 33 1.46 -10.70 11.83
CA ALA A 33 2.15 -11.94 12.18
C ALA A 33 2.81 -11.89 13.58
N VAL A 34 3.26 -10.71 14.02
CA VAL A 34 3.76 -10.48 15.38
C VAL A 34 2.61 -10.53 16.39
N VAL A 35 1.48 -9.87 16.09
CA VAL A 35 0.26 -9.92 16.92
C VAL A 35 -0.21 -11.36 17.13
N ASP A 36 -0.18 -12.20 16.08
CA ASP A 36 -0.55 -13.61 16.18
C ASP A 36 0.38 -14.45 17.10
N ARG A 37 1.58 -13.97 17.43
CA ARG A 37 2.64 -14.75 18.10
C ARG A 37 3.08 -14.20 19.46
N THR A 38 2.62 -12.99 19.80
CA THR A 38 3.05 -12.28 21.01
C THR A 38 1.87 -11.71 21.77
N ASP A 39 2.14 -11.02 22.88
CA ASP A 39 1.14 -10.27 23.65
C ASP A 39 0.83 -8.87 23.06
N LEU A 40 1.38 -8.56 21.89
CA LEU A 40 1.07 -7.32 21.17
C LEU A 40 -0.35 -7.37 20.64
N GLY A 41 -1.20 -6.44 21.06
CA GLY A 41 -2.60 -6.35 20.64
C GLY A 41 -2.87 -5.12 19.76
N TRP A 42 -3.87 -5.22 18.88
CA TRP A 42 -4.29 -4.10 18.02
C TRP A 42 -4.74 -2.86 18.81
N ASP A 43 -5.24 -3.07 20.03
CA ASP A 43 -5.68 -1.99 20.93
C ASP A 43 -4.64 -1.61 21.99
N ASP A 44 -3.40 -2.09 21.83
CA ASP A 44 -2.32 -1.69 22.73
C ASP A 44 -1.89 -0.25 22.44
N PRO A 45 -1.77 0.57 23.51
CA PRO A 45 -1.22 1.90 23.38
C PRO A 45 0.30 1.85 23.19
N VAL A 46 0.83 2.84 22.46
CA VAL A 46 2.27 2.96 22.16
C VAL A 46 3.12 2.87 23.42
N GLU A 47 2.73 3.56 24.50
CA GLU A 47 3.50 3.62 25.76
C GLU A 47 3.66 2.26 26.47
N LYS A 48 2.80 1.28 26.17
CA LYS A 48 2.93 -0.09 26.71
C LYS A 48 4.19 -0.78 26.20
N TRP A 49 4.56 -0.50 24.96
CA TRP A 49 5.70 -1.14 24.28
C TRP A 49 6.90 -0.22 24.15
N LEU A 50 6.67 1.09 24.05
CA LEU A 50 7.67 2.13 23.87
C LEU A 50 7.57 3.12 25.05
N PRO A 51 8.23 2.84 26.18
CA PRO A 51 8.09 3.61 27.40
C PRO A 51 8.56 5.06 27.30
N GLU A 52 9.36 5.40 26.30
CA GLU A 52 9.76 6.77 25.98
C GLU A 52 8.57 7.68 25.61
N PHE A 53 7.42 7.13 25.25
CA PHE A 53 6.20 7.87 24.96
C PHE A 53 5.28 8.03 26.18
N LYS A 54 5.65 7.56 27.37
CA LYS A 54 4.76 7.49 28.54
C LYS A 54 4.12 8.83 28.92
N ASP A 55 4.90 9.90 28.82
CA ASP A 55 4.45 11.26 29.18
C ASP A 55 4.13 12.12 27.93
N ASP A 56 4.04 11.51 26.76
CA ASP A 56 3.72 12.14 25.50
C ASP A 56 2.28 11.80 25.06
N ALA A 57 1.64 12.75 24.37
CA ALA A 57 0.28 12.54 23.84
C ALA A 57 0.19 11.32 22.90
N LYS A 58 1.28 11.00 22.20
CA LYS A 58 1.37 9.83 21.31
C LYS A 58 1.41 8.51 22.07
N GLY A 59 1.75 8.50 23.35
CA GLY A 59 1.76 7.29 24.18
C GLY A 59 0.40 6.58 24.26
N LYS A 60 -0.69 7.31 24.12
CA LYS A 60 -2.06 6.76 24.15
C LYS A 60 -2.59 6.31 22.77
N ILE A 61 -1.85 6.54 21.70
CA ILE A 61 -2.22 6.09 20.36
C ILE A 61 -2.21 4.57 20.32
N LEU A 62 -3.24 3.96 19.74
CA LEU A 62 -3.35 2.52 19.60
C LEU A 62 -2.61 2.01 18.36
N LEU A 63 -2.09 0.79 18.40
CA LEU A 63 -1.43 0.14 17.26
C LEU A 63 -2.29 0.22 15.99
N ARG A 64 -3.59 -0.10 16.09
CA ARG A 64 -4.51 0.01 14.94
C ARG A 64 -4.62 1.42 14.37
N GLN A 65 -4.53 2.46 15.20
CA GLN A 65 -4.60 3.86 14.75
C GLN A 65 -3.34 4.28 13.99
N LEU A 66 -2.18 3.72 14.34
CA LEU A 66 -0.94 3.93 13.59
C LEU A 66 -1.03 3.36 12.18
N LEU A 67 -1.60 2.17 12.03
CA LEU A 67 -1.71 1.44 10.76
C LEU A 67 -2.91 1.87 9.90
N SER A 68 -3.90 2.53 10.48
CA SER A 68 -5.09 3.01 9.78
C SER A 68 -5.07 4.51 9.45
N HIS A 69 -3.94 5.18 9.70
CA HIS A 69 -3.77 6.62 9.46
C HIS A 69 -4.75 7.52 10.22
N THR A 70 -5.18 7.05 11.41
CA THR A 70 -6.05 7.81 12.32
C THR A 70 -5.34 8.23 13.60
N SER A 71 -4.02 8.08 13.65
CA SER A 71 -3.22 8.31 14.86
C SER A 71 -3.02 9.77 15.25
N GLY A 72 -3.12 10.70 14.29
CA GLY A 72 -2.72 12.09 14.50
C GLY A 72 -1.21 12.34 14.42
N VAL A 73 -0.39 11.31 14.24
CA VAL A 73 1.04 11.47 13.92
C VAL A 73 1.15 12.16 12.57
N ARG A 74 2.07 13.11 12.45
CA ARG A 74 2.34 13.78 11.16
C ARG A 74 2.59 12.78 10.05
N PRO A 75 2.09 13.03 8.82
CA PRO A 75 2.29 12.12 7.69
C PRO A 75 3.77 11.92 7.32
N TYR A 76 4.55 13.00 7.38
CA TYR A 76 5.96 13.06 6.98
C TYR A 76 6.77 13.94 7.93
N LEU A 77 8.10 13.79 7.93
CA LEU A 77 8.98 14.72 8.64
C LEU A 77 8.86 16.13 8.04
N PRO A 78 8.98 17.19 8.88
CA PRO A 78 9.02 18.54 8.38
C PRO A 78 10.31 18.79 7.57
N GLU A 79 10.18 19.46 6.42
CA GLU A 79 11.32 19.84 5.60
C GLU A 79 12.34 20.69 6.38
N PRO A 80 13.64 20.56 6.12
CA PRO A 80 14.29 19.74 5.08
C PRO A 80 14.63 18.30 5.53
N ARG A 81 14.07 17.82 6.64
CA ARG A 81 14.36 16.50 7.19
C ARG A 81 13.74 15.42 6.32
N VAL A 82 14.49 14.34 6.11
CA VAL A 82 14.05 13.17 5.34
C VAL A 82 14.13 11.92 6.21
N ASP A 83 13.28 10.96 5.92
CA ASP A 83 13.31 9.63 6.55
C ASP A 83 14.58 8.90 6.13
N ASN A 84 15.63 9.00 6.94
CA ASN A 84 16.91 8.38 6.68
C ASN A 84 17.54 7.90 8.00
N TYR A 85 17.20 6.70 8.40
CA TYR A 85 17.61 6.10 9.66
C TYR A 85 18.33 4.77 9.44
N ASN A 86 19.11 4.34 10.42
CA ASN A 86 19.70 3.01 10.43
C ASN A 86 18.82 1.95 11.10
N HIS A 87 18.02 2.37 12.08
CA HIS A 87 17.17 1.51 12.89
C HIS A 87 15.85 2.21 13.20
N LEU A 88 14.79 1.47 13.47
CA LEU A 88 13.49 2.04 13.81
C LEU A 88 13.47 2.81 15.13
N ASP A 89 14.33 2.49 16.08
CA ASP A 89 14.51 3.28 17.30
C ASP A 89 14.97 4.70 17.00
N SER A 90 15.86 4.87 16.01
CA SER A 90 16.30 6.19 15.54
C SER A 90 15.15 6.95 14.89
N ALA A 91 14.31 6.26 14.09
CA ALA A 91 13.10 6.84 13.51
C ALA A 91 12.14 7.33 14.60
N VAL A 92 11.91 6.52 15.62
CA VAL A 92 11.06 6.88 16.77
C VAL A 92 11.61 8.08 17.53
N THR A 93 12.93 8.14 17.74
CA THR A 93 13.60 9.29 18.37
C THR A 93 13.36 10.60 17.62
N GLU A 94 13.33 10.55 16.28
CA GLU A 94 13.03 11.71 15.44
C GLU A 94 11.55 12.10 15.42
N ILE A 95 10.64 11.14 15.65
CA ILE A 95 9.19 11.36 15.69
C ILE A 95 8.74 11.85 17.08
N LEU A 96 9.39 11.42 18.14
CA LEU A 96 9.02 11.73 19.53
C LEU A 96 8.84 13.24 19.80
N PRO A 97 9.72 14.16 19.35
CA PRO A 97 9.56 15.58 19.60
C PRO A 97 8.49 16.26 18.72
N LEU A 98 7.88 15.57 17.77
CA LEU A 98 6.87 16.16 16.89
C LEU A 98 5.50 16.13 17.52
N ASP A 99 4.76 17.22 17.42
CA ASP A 99 3.37 17.28 17.88
C ASP A 99 2.45 16.44 17.00
N THR A 100 1.37 15.92 17.60
CA THR A 100 0.24 15.38 16.85
C THR A 100 -0.51 16.50 16.13
N VAL A 101 -1.04 16.22 14.94
CA VAL A 101 -1.76 17.21 14.12
C VAL A 101 -3.27 17.21 14.36
N PHE A 102 -3.78 16.18 15.02
CA PHE A 102 -5.17 16.05 15.48
C PHE A 102 -5.27 14.98 16.59
N THR A 103 -6.40 14.95 17.26
CA THR A 103 -6.68 13.96 18.30
C THR A 103 -6.80 12.56 17.69
N PRO A 104 -6.10 11.53 18.19
CA PRO A 104 -6.19 10.17 17.68
C PRO A 104 -7.63 9.67 17.54
N GLY A 105 -7.94 9.01 16.42
CA GLY A 105 -9.24 8.47 16.10
C GLY A 105 -10.25 9.46 15.52
N THR A 106 -9.96 10.76 15.47
CA THR A 106 -10.93 11.77 15.02
C THR A 106 -10.87 12.11 13.54
N ARG A 107 -9.72 11.85 12.89
CA ARG A 107 -9.49 12.22 11.50
C ARG A 107 -8.60 11.18 10.83
N PHE A 108 -8.80 10.98 9.53
CA PHE A 108 -7.94 10.20 8.66
C PHE A 108 -6.93 11.13 7.97
N GLU A 109 -5.64 10.79 8.05
CA GLU A 109 -4.58 11.51 7.34
C GLU A 109 -3.47 10.54 6.95
N TYR A 110 -3.41 10.23 5.66
CA TYR A 110 -2.51 9.25 5.09
C TYR A 110 -1.05 9.68 5.16
N GLY A 111 -0.15 8.78 5.57
CA GLY A 111 1.28 9.10 5.70
C GLY A 111 2.15 7.86 5.97
N GLY A 112 3.41 8.09 6.33
CA GLY A 112 4.40 7.04 6.58
C GLY A 112 4.89 6.96 8.02
N LEU A 113 5.01 8.09 8.74
CA LEU A 113 5.69 8.14 10.04
C LEU A 113 5.03 7.28 11.12
N ALA A 114 3.70 7.24 11.16
CA ALA A 114 2.99 6.40 12.13
C ALA A 114 3.37 4.91 12.01
N MET A 115 3.66 4.45 10.81
CA MET A 115 4.05 3.05 10.57
C MET A 115 5.42 2.72 11.14
N GLN A 116 6.33 3.70 11.25
CA GLN A 116 7.64 3.49 11.88
C GLN A 116 7.47 3.19 13.38
N ILE A 117 6.55 3.91 14.06
CA ILE A 117 6.21 3.62 15.47
C ILE A 117 5.61 2.21 15.58
N ALA A 118 4.67 1.85 14.71
CA ALA A 118 4.05 0.53 14.72
C ALA A 118 5.07 -0.61 14.49
N GLY A 119 6.02 -0.39 13.56
CA GLY A 119 7.11 -1.33 13.33
C GLY A 119 8.02 -1.48 14.55
N ARG A 120 8.35 -0.38 15.24
CA ARG A 120 9.15 -0.43 16.46
C ARG A 120 8.43 -1.17 17.59
N MET A 121 7.11 -1.00 17.73
CA MET A 121 6.33 -1.81 18.69
C MET A 121 6.46 -3.32 18.39
N ALA A 122 6.41 -3.70 17.11
CA ALA A 122 6.58 -5.09 16.70
C ALA A 122 8.01 -5.62 16.98
N GLU A 123 9.05 -4.80 16.72
CA GLU A 123 10.44 -5.15 17.05
C GLU A 123 10.60 -5.41 18.55
N VAL A 124 10.04 -4.54 19.39
CA VAL A 124 10.12 -4.71 20.86
C VAL A 124 9.36 -5.95 21.30
N ALA A 125 8.19 -6.24 20.71
CA ALA A 125 7.37 -7.40 21.07
C ALA A 125 8.05 -8.74 20.72
N MET A 126 8.82 -8.80 19.63
CA MET A 126 9.52 -10.00 19.19
C MET A 126 10.99 -10.06 19.64
N GLY A 127 11.60 -8.91 19.95
CA GLY A 127 13.02 -8.80 20.28
C GLY A 127 13.95 -8.86 19.05
N GLU A 128 13.42 -8.62 17.84
CA GLU A 128 14.15 -8.74 16.57
C GLU A 128 13.93 -7.49 15.70
N GLU A 129 14.86 -7.19 14.81
CA GLU A 129 14.74 -6.09 13.84
C GLU A 129 13.66 -6.39 12.79
N PHE A 130 13.00 -5.35 12.29
CA PHE A 130 11.86 -5.47 11.37
C PHE A 130 12.18 -6.24 10.08
N GLU A 131 13.38 -6.06 9.51
CA GLU A 131 13.77 -6.82 8.31
C GLU A 131 13.87 -8.33 8.63
N THR A 132 14.41 -8.69 9.79
CA THR A 132 14.42 -10.10 10.25
C THR A 132 12.99 -10.63 10.40
N LEU A 133 12.10 -9.85 11.05
CA LEU A 133 10.69 -10.23 11.18
C LEU A 133 10.03 -10.42 9.81
N PHE A 134 10.25 -9.51 8.86
CA PHE A 134 9.74 -9.66 7.51
C PHE A 134 10.24 -10.94 6.85
N GLN A 135 11.55 -11.18 6.89
CA GLN A 135 12.15 -12.36 6.28
C GLN A 135 11.63 -13.67 6.90
N GLU A 136 11.59 -13.77 8.21
CA GLU A 136 11.22 -15.02 8.89
C GLU A 136 9.73 -15.29 8.91
N LEU A 137 8.90 -14.24 9.10
CA LEU A 137 7.47 -14.40 9.29
C LEU A 137 6.69 -14.40 7.97
N LEU A 138 7.18 -13.72 6.94
CA LEU A 138 6.49 -13.61 5.66
C LEU A 138 7.34 -14.03 4.46
N ALA A 139 8.52 -13.44 4.25
CA ALA A 139 9.23 -13.59 2.99
C ALA A 139 9.65 -15.04 2.72
N GLN A 140 10.29 -15.70 3.67
CA GLN A 140 10.70 -17.09 3.53
C GLN A 140 9.51 -18.05 3.42
N PRO A 141 8.47 -18.00 4.30
CA PRO A 141 7.32 -18.87 4.18
C PRO A 141 6.52 -18.68 2.89
N LEU A 142 6.50 -17.46 2.33
CA LEU A 142 5.82 -17.10 1.08
C LEU A 142 6.73 -17.25 -0.15
N GLU A 143 7.98 -17.68 0.03
CA GLU A 143 8.96 -17.81 -1.06
C GLU A 143 9.25 -16.49 -1.81
N MET A 144 9.19 -15.36 -1.10
CA MET A 144 9.47 -14.01 -1.62
C MET A 144 10.99 -13.74 -1.63
N LYS A 145 11.72 -14.46 -2.46
CA LYS A 145 13.20 -14.53 -2.42
C LYS A 145 13.91 -13.23 -2.83
N ASN A 146 13.20 -12.32 -3.48
CA ASN A 146 13.75 -11.10 -4.03
C ASN A 146 13.22 -9.84 -3.32
N SER A 147 12.57 -10.00 -2.17
CA SER A 147 11.92 -8.93 -1.45
C SER A 147 12.64 -8.57 -0.16
N HIS A 148 12.74 -7.27 0.13
CA HIS A 148 13.33 -6.73 1.34
C HIS A 148 12.86 -5.30 1.59
N PHE A 149 12.91 -4.84 2.85
CA PHE A 149 12.58 -3.45 3.20
C PHE A 149 13.81 -2.53 3.23
N THR A 150 15.01 -3.08 3.28
CA THR A 150 16.27 -2.34 3.41
C THR A 150 17.34 -2.85 2.45
N PRO A 151 18.32 -2.04 2.11
CA PRO A 151 18.37 -0.58 2.16
C PRO A 151 17.73 0.05 0.93
N ILE A 152 17.22 1.28 1.07
CA ILE A 152 16.71 2.06 -0.08
C ILE A 152 17.87 2.61 -0.90
N ASN A 153 18.95 3.00 -0.26
CA ASN A 153 20.16 3.50 -0.90
C ASN A 153 21.40 2.67 -0.50
N THR A 154 22.42 2.71 -1.34
CA THR A 154 23.69 1.98 -1.11
C THR A 154 24.69 2.71 -0.24
N ASP A 155 24.42 3.96 0.15
CA ASP A 155 25.30 4.82 0.93
C ASP A 155 25.22 4.61 2.45
N GLY A 156 24.48 3.59 2.85
CA GLY A 156 24.37 3.15 4.25
C GLY A 156 23.35 3.94 5.05
N GLY A 157 22.78 3.29 6.04
CA GLY A 157 21.97 3.95 7.03
C GLY A 157 20.50 4.13 6.67
N HIS A 158 19.79 3.03 6.42
CA HIS A 158 18.37 3.10 6.17
C HIS A 158 17.64 2.08 7.01
N ALA A 159 16.90 2.57 8.00
CA ALA A 159 15.87 1.79 8.66
C ALA A 159 14.85 1.31 7.63
N PRO A 160 14.18 0.18 7.88
CA PRO A 160 13.05 -0.22 7.09
C PRO A 160 12.04 0.93 7.02
N MET A 161 11.85 1.50 5.85
CA MET A 161 10.80 2.50 5.66
C MET A 161 9.48 1.76 5.42
N LEU A 162 8.74 1.49 6.49
CA LEU A 162 7.53 0.68 6.42
C LEU A 162 6.45 1.30 5.52
N GLY A 163 6.45 2.61 5.44
CA GLY A 163 5.51 3.36 4.61
C GLY A 163 5.78 3.31 3.10
N GLY A 164 6.95 2.81 2.66
CA GLY A 164 7.29 2.89 1.23
C GLY A 164 8.59 2.21 0.79
N GLY A 165 9.34 1.58 1.68
CA GLY A 165 10.67 1.04 1.41
C GLY A 165 10.73 -0.40 0.92
N LEU A 166 9.60 -1.05 0.67
CA LEU A 166 9.61 -2.41 0.16
C LEU A 166 10.15 -2.46 -1.27
N CYS A 167 11.25 -3.20 -1.45
CA CYS A 167 11.71 -3.66 -2.75
C CYS A 167 11.18 -5.08 -2.98
N THR A 168 10.61 -5.35 -4.13
CA THR A 168 9.98 -6.64 -4.44
C THR A 168 9.91 -6.89 -5.95
N THR A 169 9.43 -8.06 -6.34
CA THR A 169 9.12 -8.43 -7.72
C THR A 169 7.63 -8.70 -7.89
N MET A 170 7.16 -8.81 -9.13
CA MET A 170 5.79 -9.22 -9.40
C MET A 170 5.49 -10.60 -8.81
N ASN A 171 6.38 -11.58 -9.02
CA ASN A 171 6.20 -12.93 -8.53
C ASN A 171 6.08 -12.96 -7.01
N ASP A 172 7.02 -12.32 -6.31
CA ASP A 172 7.03 -12.30 -4.85
C ASP A 172 5.75 -11.66 -4.28
N TYR A 173 5.35 -10.51 -4.83
CA TYR A 173 4.16 -9.83 -4.33
C TYR A 173 2.85 -10.61 -4.63
N LEU A 174 2.80 -11.36 -5.73
CA LEU A 174 1.67 -12.26 -6.02
C LEU A 174 1.56 -13.41 -5.00
N HIS A 175 2.67 -13.90 -4.45
CA HIS A 175 2.64 -14.86 -3.34
C HIS A 175 2.01 -14.25 -2.08
N PHE A 176 2.35 -13.01 -1.76
CA PHE A 176 1.71 -12.26 -0.68
C PHE A 176 0.21 -12.07 -0.94
N LEU A 177 -0.20 -11.63 -2.13
CA LEU A 177 -1.62 -11.49 -2.48
C LEU A 177 -2.37 -12.83 -2.41
N SER A 178 -1.73 -13.92 -2.81
CA SER A 178 -2.29 -15.27 -2.67
C SER A 178 -2.57 -15.61 -1.22
N MET A 179 -1.64 -15.33 -0.32
CA MET A 179 -1.80 -15.56 1.11
C MET A 179 -2.97 -14.75 1.69
N ILE A 180 -3.04 -13.46 1.38
CA ILE A 180 -4.17 -12.60 1.83
C ILE A 180 -5.51 -13.07 1.26
N TYR A 181 -5.55 -13.44 -0.03
CA TYR A 181 -6.77 -13.93 -0.68
C TYR A 181 -7.31 -15.22 -0.07
N HIS A 182 -6.43 -16.07 0.46
CA HIS A 182 -6.77 -17.33 1.13
C HIS A 182 -6.77 -17.22 2.66
N ASP A 183 -7.16 -16.07 3.20
CA ASP A 183 -7.32 -15.81 4.63
C ASP A 183 -6.09 -16.22 5.46
N GLY A 184 -4.91 -15.82 4.98
CA GLY A 184 -3.62 -16.06 5.62
C GLY A 184 -2.96 -17.40 5.31
N MET A 185 -3.57 -18.23 4.46
CA MET A 185 -3.04 -19.53 4.05
C MET A 185 -2.16 -19.43 2.80
N TYR A 186 -1.02 -20.09 2.80
CA TYR A 186 -0.17 -20.26 1.63
C TYR A 186 0.44 -21.66 1.58
N ASN A 187 0.33 -22.35 0.43
CA ASN A 187 0.83 -23.71 0.23
C ASN A 187 0.45 -24.69 1.35
N GLY A 188 -0.79 -24.58 1.86
CA GLY A 188 -1.32 -25.43 2.93
C GLY A 188 -0.82 -25.10 4.34
N LYS A 189 -0.11 -24.00 4.52
CA LYS A 189 0.36 -23.50 5.82
C LYS A 189 -0.34 -22.20 6.18
N GLN A 190 -0.72 -22.05 7.45
CA GLN A 190 -1.19 -20.77 7.99
C GLN A 190 0.03 -19.90 8.27
N ILE A 191 0.13 -18.75 7.59
CA ILE A 191 1.23 -17.78 7.73
C ILE A 191 0.85 -16.72 8.75
N ILE A 192 -0.33 -16.12 8.58
CA ILE A 192 -0.99 -15.25 9.57
C ILE A 192 -2.40 -15.78 9.80
N SER A 193 -3.01 -15.51 10.95
CA SER A 193 -4.33 -16.03 11.27
C SER A 193 -5.41 -15.44 10.36
N ALA A 194 -6.50 -16.18 10.15
CA ALA A 194 -7.66 -15.67 9.43
C ALA A 194 -8.30 -14.48 10.15
N GLU A 195 -8.25 -14.47 11.47
CA GLU A 195 -8.68 -13.36 12.32
C GLU A 195 -7.88 -12.11 12.04
N THR A 196 -6.56 -12.23 11.94
CA THR A 196 -5.66 -11.12 11.59
C THR A 196 -5.96 -10.58 10.19
N VAL A 197 -6.13 -11.43 9.18
CA VAL A 197 -6.54 -10.98 7.83
C VAL A 197 -7.88 -10.25 7.89
N LYS A 198 -8.85 -10.78 8.62
CA LYS A 198 -10.17 -10.16 8.80
C LYS A 198 -10.07 -8.80 9.48
N GLU A 199 -9.25 -8.69 10.53
CA GLU A 199 -9.03 -7.43 11.25
C GLU A 199 -8.34 -6.39 10.35
N MET A 200 -7.37 -6.80 9.53
CA MET A 200 -6.72 -5.92 8.56
C MET A 200 -7.71 -5.35 7.55
N GLN A 201 -8.68 -6.15 7.08
CA GLN A 201 -9.68 -5.77 6.09
C GLN A 201 -10.90 -5.04 6.66
N ALA A 202 -11.04 -5.00 7.98
CA ALA A 202 -12.15 -4.32 8.64
C ALA A 202 -12.07 -2.78 8.48
N ASP A 203 -13.21 -2.11 8.69
CA ASP A 203 -13.21 -0.64 8.78
C ASP A 203 -12.44 -0.19 10.02
N GLN A 204 -11.28 0.40 9.79
CA GLN A 204 -10.44 0.94 10.86
C GLN A 204 -10.53 2.47 10.98
N VAL A 205 -11.21 3.14 10.05
CA VAL A 205 -11.45 4.60 10.11
C VAL A 205 -12.55 4.93 11.11
N LYS A 206 -13.54 4.04 11.25
CA LYS A 206 -14.57 4.05 12.32
C LYS A 206 -15.23 5.40 12.58
N GLY A 207 -15.62 6.10 11.51
CA GLY A 207 -16.32 7.38 11.65
C GLY A 207 -15.39 8.60 11.81
N ALA A 208 -14.09 8.44 11.78
CA ALA A 208 -13.16 9.56 11.70
C ALA A 208 -13.45 10.43 10.46
N ILE A 209 -13.22 11.74 10.59
CA ILE A 209 -13.42 12.67 9.48
C ILE A 209 -12.42 12.37 8.37
N ILE A 210 -12.92 12.22 7.15
CA ILE A 210 -12.10 12.10 5.94
C ILE A 210 -12.11 13.47 5.25
N PRO A 211 -10.99 14.22 5.27
CA PRO A 211 -10.96 15.54 4.66
C PRO A 211 -11.18 15.46 3.13
N SER A 212 -12.10 16.24 2.61
CA SER A 212 -12.41 16.29 1.18
C SER A 212 -11.27 16.84 0.31
N ASN A 213 -10.41 17.66 0.93
CA ASN A 213 -9.24 18.27 0.29
C ASN A 213 -7.96 17.45 0.50
N ASN A 214 -8.02 16.29 1.15
CA ASN A 214 -6.85 15.45 1.30
C ASN A 214 -6.41 14.94 -0.08
N SER A 215 -5.25 15.42 -0.54
CA SER A 215 -4.67 15.03 -1.83
C SER A 215 -4.41 13.53 -1.92
N ASP A 216 -4.21 12.90 -0.78
CA ASP A 216 -3.84 11.49 -0.67
C ASP A 216 -5.06 10.57 -0.47
N ASN A 217 -6.27 11.13 -0.48
CA ASN A 217 -7.48 10.31 -0.44
C ASN A 217 -7.72 9.62 -1.80
N TYR A 218 -7.01 8.52 -1.97
CA TYR A 218 -7.02 7.69 -3.16
C TYR A 218 -8.43 7.21 -3.54
N VAL A 219 -9.19 6.70 -2.58
CA VAL A 219 -10.52 6.14 -2.83
C VAL A 219 -11.49 7.22 -3.30
N ALA A 220 -11.46 8.40 -2.66
CA ALA A 220 -12.33 9.50 -3.08
C ALA A 220 -11.99 10.02 -4.48
N LYS A 221 -10.70 10.14 -4.79
CA LYS A 221 -10.26 10.67 -6.09
C LYS A 221 -10.32 9.64 -7.21
N GLY A 222 -9.83 8.44 -6.96
CA GLY A 222 -9.75 7.40 -7.99
C GLY A 222 -11.07 6.70 -8.29
N LEU A 223 -11.96 6.61 -7.31
CA LEU A 223 -13.23 5.88 -7.42
C LEU A 223 -14.46 6.77 -7.27
N GLY A 224 -14.28 8.08 -7.04
CA GLY A 224 -15.39 9.01 -6.81
C GLY A 224 -16.17 8.69 -5.52
N GLN A 225 -15.51 8.08 -4.54
CA GLN A 225 -16.10 7.70 -3.26
C GLN A 225 -15.50 8.56 -2.15
N SER A 226 -16.35 9.06 -1.28
CA SER A 226 -16.00 9.85 -0.12
C SER A 226 -16.88 9.40 1.05
N HIS A 227 -16.47 8.36 1.76
CA HIS A 227 -17.22 7.85 2.90
C HIS A 227 -16.28 7.24 3.94
N ASN A 228 -16.79 7.05 5.13
CA ASN A 228 -16.11 6.29 6.18
C ASN A 228 -15.88 4.84 5.74
N GLY A 229 -14.91 4.18 6.34
CA GLY A 229 -14.62 2.79 6.05
C GLY A 229 -13.74 2.57 4.83
N ILE A 230 -13.02 3.59 4.39
CA ILE A 230 -12.14 3.54 3.20
C ILE A 230 -10.80 2.84 3.45
N TYR A 231 -10.43 2.56 4.71
CA TYR A 231 -9.11 2.03 5.05
C TYR A 231 -9.17 0.97 6.15
N GLY A 232 -8.35 -0.05 5.98
CA GLY A 232 -8.10 -1.09 6.96
C GLY A 232 -6.77 -0.87 7.69
N LEU A 233 -5.99 -1.94 7.89
CA LEU A 233 -4.62 -1.87 8.40
C LEU A 233 -3.64 -2.04 7.24
N GLY A 234 -3.08 -0.93 6.76
CA GLY A 234 -2.12 -0.91 5.65
C GLY A 234 -2.71 -1.05 4.25
N GLU A 235 -4.04 -1.10 4.10
CA GLU A 235 -4.72 -1.33 2.82
C GLU A 235 -5.95 -0.45 2.64
N TRP A 236 -6.23 -0.09 1.39
CA TRP A 236 -7.43 0.63 0.99
C TRP A 236 -8.59 -0.34 0.78
N ARG A 237 -9.76 0.03 1.29
CA ARG A 237 -11.05 -0.64 1.08
C ARG A 237 -11.76 0.06 -0.07
N GLU A 238 -11.47 -0.34 -1.31
CA GLU A 238 -11.91 0.37 -2.50
C GLU A 238 -13.40 0.21 -2.78
N LEU A 239 -13.90 -1.03 -2.74
CA LEU A 239 -15.30 -1.32 -2.97
C LEU A 239 -15.88 -2.10 -1.79
N ILE A 240 -16.98 -1.59 -1.26
CA ILE A 240 -17.60 -2.06 -0.03
C ILE A 240 -19.01 -2.54 -0.35
N ASP A 241 -19.38 -3.72 0.13
CA ASP A 241 -20.75 -4.18 0.11
C ASP A 241 -21.58 -3.32 1.08
N LYS A 242 -22.57 -2.61 0.54
CA LYS A 242 -23.42 -1.68 1.31
C LYS A 242 -24.32 -2.39 2.35
N LYS A 243 -24.53 -3.69 2.21
CA LYS A 243 -25.38 -4.45 3.12
C LYS A 243 -24.59 -4.99 4.32
N THR A 244 -23.36 -5.49 4.06
CA THR A 244 -22.53 -6.11 5.10
C THR A 244 -21.49 -5.16 5.67
N GLY A 245 -21.13 -4.11 4.93
CA GLY A 245 -20.00 -3.22 5.27
C GLY A 245 -18.63 -3.84 4.98
N GLU A 246 -18.58 -5.05 4.42
CA GLU A 246 -17.33 -5.73 4.10
C GLU A 246 -16.74 -5.22 2.77
N ALA A 247 -15.42 -5.07 2.75
CA ALA A 247 -14.72 -4.73 1.52
C ALA A 247 -14.58 -5.98 0.63
N TYR A 248 -15.07 -5.90 -0.60
CA TYR A 248 -14.87 -6.96 -1.59
C TYR A 248 -13.76 -6.62 -2.60
N GLN A 249 -13.35 -5.36 -2.70
CA GLN A 249 -12.13 -4.97 -3.39
C GLN A 249 -11.23 -4.17 -2.46
N ILE A 250 -10.00 -4.63 -2.34
CA ILE A 250 -8.96 -4.05 -1.50
C ILE A 250 -7.69 -3.89 -2.32
N SER A 251 -6.87 -2.89 -1.98
CA SER A 251 -5.62 -2.59 -2.67
C SER A 251 -4.64 -1.82 -1.79
N SER A 252 -3.42 -1.71 -2.26
CA SER A 252 -2.41 -0.82 -1.65
C SER A 252 -1.55 -0.19 -2.75
N PRO A 253 -2.05 0.82 -3.47
CA PRO A 253 -1.31 1.43 -4.57
C PRO A 253 -0.07 2.18 -4.06
N GLY A 254 1.00 2.15 -4.86
CA GLY A 254 2.23 2.88 -4.64
C GLY A 254 2.39 4.06 -5.59
N TRP A 255 2.96 5.14 -5.08
CA TRP A 255 3.20 6.38 -5.82
C TRP A 255 3.93 6.17 -7.16
N ALA A 256 4.90 5.24 -7.20
CA ALA A 256 5.69 4.96 -8.39
C ALA A 256 4.97 4.09 -9.45
N GLY A 257 3.69 3.75 -9.24
CA GLY A 257 2.86 3.02 -10.22
C GLY A 257 2.61 1.56 -9.89
N ALA A 258 2.97 1.09 -8.71
CA ALA A 258 2.61 -0.24 -8.25
C ALA A 258 1.12 -0.26 -7.83
N TYR A 259 0.38 -1.24 -8.31
CA TYR A 259 -1.03 -1.42 -7.94
C TYR A 259 -1.35 -2.90 -7.71
N PRO A 260 -1.18 -3.38 -6.48
CA PRO A 260 -1.70 -4.68 -6.05
C PRO A 260 -3.17 -4.55 -5.65
N TRP A 261 -4.00 -5.51 -6.04
CA TRP A 261 -5.40 -5.55 -5.64
C TRP A 261 -5.92 -6.98 -5.47
N ILE A 262 -6.98 -7.12 -4.69
CA ILE A 262 -7.78 -8.34 -4.57
C ILE A 262 -9.24 -7.96 -4.78
N ASN A 263 -9.97 -8.70 -5.63
CA ASN A 263 -11.41 -8.60 -5.76
C ASN A 263 -12.04 -9.96 -5.44
N LYS A 264 -12.73 -10.03 -4.30
CA LYS A 264 -13.35 -11.27 -3.78
C LYS A 264 -14.59 -11.66 -4.57
N HIS A 265 -15.34 -10.69 -5.13
CA HIS A 265 -16.51 -10.98 -5.95
C HIS A 265 -16.15 -11.61 -7.29
N ASP A 266 -15.11 -11.08 -7.94
CA ASP A 266 -14.62 -11.61 -9.21
C ASP A 266 -13.66 -12.80 -9.02
N LYS A 267 -13.29 -13.10 -7.77
CA LYS A 267 -12.35 -14.18 -7.38
C LYS A 267 -11.00 -14.05 -8.07
N VAL A 268 -10.49 -12.84 -8.12
CA VAL A 268 -9.22 -12.50 -8.76
C VAL A 268 -8.38 -11.60 -7.88
N TYR A 269 -7.09 -11.76 -7.98
CA TYR A 269 -6.13 -10.79 -7.49
C TYR A 269 -5.08 -10.54 -8.57
N GLY A 270 -4.48 -9.37 -8.54
CA GLY A 270 -3.52 -8.97 -9.54
C GLY A 270 -2.54 -7.94 -9.03
N PHE A 271 -1.46 -7.81 -9.76
CA PHE A 271 -0.45 -6.81 -9.49
C PHE A 271 -0.01 -6.16 -10.81
N PHE A 272 -0.36 -4.91 -10.99
CA PHE A 272 0.25 -4.06 -11.99
C PHE A 272 1.46 -3.39 -11.36
N ILE A 273 2.63 -3.59 -11.97
CA ILE A 273 3.88 -3.04 -11.47
C ILE A 273 4.52 -2.15 -12.54
N SER A 274 4.80 -0.92 -12.17
CA SER A 274 5.61 0.01 -12.95
C SER A 274 6.51 0.80 -12.02
N HIS A 275 7.49 1.47 -12.57
CA HIS A 275 8.33 2.40 -11.82
C HIS A 275 8.46 3.70 -12.61
N VAL A 276 7.69 4.70 -12.21
CA VAL A 276 7.69 6.03 -12.81
C VAL A 276 8.44 6.98 -11.87
N ALA A 277 9.44 7.68 -12.40
CA ALA A 277 10.12 8.71 -11.63
C ALA A 277 9.14 9.83 -11.23
N GLY A 278 9.15 10.25 -9.95
CA GLY A 278 8.21 11.24 -9.42
C GLY A 278 8.24 12.60 -10.15
N SER A 279 9.38 12.99 -10.73
CA SER A 279 9.51 14.16 -11.59
C SER A 279 8.68 14.04 -12.87
N SER A 280 8.76 12.91 -13.57
CA SER A 280 8.01 12.66 -14.82
C SER A 280 6.51 12.64 -14.57
N ALA A 281 6.05 11.98 -13.50
CA ALA A 281 4.63 11.96 -13.14
C ALA A 281 4.06 13.37 -12.86
N LYS A 282 4.90 14.27 -12.34
CA LYS A 282 4.52 15.64 -12.02
C LYS A 282 4.47 16.53 -13.27
N GLU A 283 5.40 16.34 -14.20
CA GLU A 283 5.48 17.05 -15.48
C GLU A 283 4.32 16.66 -16.42
N ASP A 284 4.00 15.38 -16.49
CA ASP A 284 2.97 14.84 -17.39
C ASP A 284 1.54 14.99 -16.82
N GLY A 285 1.40 15.44 -15.58
CA GLY A 285 0.11 15.56 -14.90
C GLY A 285 -0.57 14.19 -14.66
N PHE A 286 0.15 13.09 -14.90
CA PHE A 286 -0.34 11.74 -14.70
C PHE A 286 0.07 11.22 -13.32
N SER A 287 -0.90 10.77 -12.56
CA SER A 287 -0.66 10.02 -11.33
C SER A 287 -1.12 8.58 -11.49
N SER A 288 -0.18 7.67 -11.61
CA SER A 288 -0.44 6.24 -11.61
C SER A 288 -1.19 5.79 -10.36
N PHE A 289 -0.96 6.45 -9.24
CA PHE A 289 -1.64 6.20 -7.98
C PHE A 289 -3.17 6.37 -8.11
N PHE A 290 -3.65 7.47 -8.71
CA PHE A 290 -5.08 7.70 -8.86
C PHE A 290 -5.70 7.03 -10.09
N GLY A 291 -4.91 6.75 -11.11
CA GLY A 291 -5.37 6.07 -12.33
C GLY A 291 -5.49 4.55 -12.20
N SER A 292 -4.78 3.96 -11.25
CA SER A 292 -4.66 2.50 -11.12
C SER A 292 -5.99 1.73 -10.94
N PRO A 293 -7.05 2.24 -10.28
CA PRO A 293 -8.32 1.52 -10.18
C PRO A 293 -9.00 1.19 -11.50
N VAL A 294 -8.62 1.89 -12.57
CA VAL A 294 -9.08 1.57 -13.93
C VAL A 294 -8.65 0.17 -14.33
N ILE A 295 -7.46 -0.27 -13.91
CA ILE A 295 -6.91 -1.58 -14.24
C ILE A 295 -7.79 -2.69 -13.65
N SER A 296 -8.05 -2.67 -12.34
CA SER A 296 -8.87 -3.69 -11.69
C SER A 296 -10.30 -3.69 -12.22
N ARG A 297 -10.87 -2.50 -12.51
CA ARG A 297 -12.19 -2.35 -13.11
C ARG A 297 -12.24 -2.96 -14.51
N THR A 298 -11.25 -2.69 -15.34
CA THR A 298 -11.14 -3.26 -16.69
C THR A 298 -11.06 -4.80 -16.64
N VAL A 299 -10.25 -5.35 -15.75
CA VAL A 299 -10.16 -6.80 -15.53
C VAL A 299 -11.53 -7.36 -15.12
N SER A 300 -12.21 -6.70 -14.18
CA SER A 300 -13.56 -7.09 -13.74
C SER A 300 -14.57 -7.12 -14.90
N GLU A 301 -14.58 -6.13 -15.77
CA GLU A 301 -15.46 -6.07 -16.94
C GLU A 301 -15.15 -7.17 -17.96
N ILE A 302 -13.88 -7.46 -18.20
CA ILE A 302 -13.45 -8.56 -19.08
C ILE A 302 -13.92 -9.90 -18.53
N LEU A 303 -13.74 -10.15 -17.24
CA LEU A 303 -14.16 -11.39 -16.59
C LEU A 303 -15.67 -11.60 -16.62
N LYS A 304 -16.46 -10.51 -16.64
CA LYS A 304 -17.92 -10.55 -16.81
C LYS A 304 -18.37 -10.75 -18.26
N GLY A 305 -17.42 -10.98 -19.17
CA GLY A 305 -17.72 -11.23 -20.59
C GLY A 305 -18.12 -9.98 -21.36
N LYS A 306 -17.83 -8.79 -20.84
CA LYS A 306 -18.02 -7.55 -21.59
C LYS A 306 -16.86 -7.40 -22.59
N PRO A 307 -17.11 -7.41 -23.90
CA PRO A 307 -16.05 -7.21 -24.86
C PRO A 307 -15.47 -5.80 -24.69
N LEU A 308 -14.14 -5.73 -24.54
CA LEU A 308 -13.44 -4.47 -24.75
C LEU A 308 -13.55 -4.12 -26.24
N VAL A 309 -14.43 -3.20 -26.55
CA VAL A 309 -14.49 -2.60 -27.90
C VAL A 309 -13.33 -1.60 -27.97
N VAL A 310 -12.24 -2.04 -28.58
CA VAL A 310 -11.10 -1.16 -28.86
C VAL A 310 -11.34 -0.47 -30.19
N LYS A 311 -11.51 0.84 -30.14
CA LYS A 311 -11.49 1.69 -31.35
C LYS A 311 -10.06 2.18 -31.54
N GLN A 312 -9.60 2.09 -32.76
CA GLN A 312 -8.26 2.54 -33.15
C GLN A 312 -8.39 3.68 -34.17
N GLY A 313 -7.51 4.66 -34.08
CA GLY A 313 -7.54 5.79 -35.01
C GLY A 313 -6.21 6.54 -35.04
N ARG A 314 -6.18 7.54 -35.93
CA ARG A 314 -5.10 8.51 -36.00
C ARG A 314 -5.65 9.92 -35.96
N ILE A 315 -5.02 10.76 -35.16
CA ILE A 315 -5.33 12.19 -35.06
C ILE A 315 -4.16 12.96 -35.68
N ASN A 316 -4.46 13.84 -36.63
CA ASN A 316 -3.47 14.74 -37.20
C ASN A 316 -3.12 15.85 -36.22
N VAL A 317 -1.85 16.00 -35.93
CA VAL A 317 -1.30 16.99 -35.00
C VAL A 317 -0.22 17.80 -35.70
N GLY A 318 -0.66 18.83 -36.44
CA GLY A 318 0.25 19.69 -37.20
C GLY A 318 1.06 18.91 -38.24
N ASN A 319 2.35 18.67 -38.00
CA ASN A 319 3.25 18.03 -38.97
C ASN A 319 3.30 16.50 -38.83
N GLY A 320 2.41 15.87 -38.07
CA GLY A 320 2.40 14.44 -37.85
C GLY A 320 1.02 13.89 -37.53
N SER A 321 0.95 12.59 -37.27
CA SER A 321 -0.28 11.95 -36.79
C SER A 321 0.04 11.07 -35.57
N LEU A 322 -0.81 11.17 -34.57
CA LEU A 322 -0.79 10.31 -33.39
C LEU A 322 -1.75 9.14 -33.61
N TYR A 323 -1.26 7.92 -33.35
CA TYR A 323 -2.10 6.76 -33.24
C TYR A 323 -2.73 6.73 -31.85
N TYR A 324 -3.99 6.35 -31.75
CA TYR A 324 -4.66 6.14 -30.47
C TYR A 324 -5.48 4.86 -30.47
N GLU A 325 -5.64 4.31 -29.29
CA GLU A 325 -6.59 3.26 -28.98
C GLU A 325 -7.56 3.77 -27.89
N GLU A 326 -8.85 3.54 -28.09
CA GLU A 326 -9.91 3.92 -27.15
C GLU A 326 -10.68 2.67 -26.77
N ALA A 327 -10.81 2.42 -25.45
CA ALA A 327 -11.58 1.31 -24.92
C ALA A 327 -12.44 1.75 -23.74
N GLY A 328 -13.69 1.28 -23.69
CA GLY A 328 -14.60 1.54 -22.58
C GLY A 328 -15.64 2.64 -22.87
N GLN A 329 -16.36 3.04 -21.84
CA GLN A 329 -17.34 4.13 -21.83
C GLN A 329 -17.23 4.92 -20.54
N GLY A 330 -17.36 6.23 -20.60
CA GLY A 330 -17.28 7.16 -19.49
C GLY A 330 -16.36 8.33 -19.79
N GLU A 331 -15.92 9.05 -18.77
CA GLU A 331 -14.92 10.10 -18.94
C GLU A 331 -13.60 9.50 -19.44
N PRO A 332 -13.02 10.08 -20.51
CA PRO A 332 -11.82 9.51 -21.09
C PRO A 332 -10.61 9.70 -20.16
N ILE A 333 -9.84 8.64 -19.99
CA ILE A 333 -8.50 8.69 -19.40
C ILE A 333 -7.52 8.50 -20.54
N ILE A 334 -6.67 9.48 -20.77
CA ILE A 334 -5.67 9.46 -21.83
C ILE A 334 -4.36 8.91 -21.24
N PHE A 335 -3.88 7.79 -21.79
CA PHE A 335 -2.56 7.26 -21.51
C PHE A 335 -1.63 7.75 -22.62
N VAL A 336 -0.73 8.66 -22.29
CA VAL A 336 0.31 9.10 -23.22
C VAL A 336 1.61 8.37 -22.85
N HIS A 337 2.11 7.54 -23.75
CA HIS A 337 3.45 6.95 -23.56
C HIS A 337 4.53 8.01 -23.82
N GLY A 338 5.61 7.96 -23.08
CA GLY A 338 6.71 8.91 -23.23
C GLY A 338 7.44 8.74 -24.59
N HIS A 339 8.04 9.82 -25.07
CA HIS A 339 8.70 9.96 -26.38
C HIS A 339 9.80 8.92 -26.69
N SER A 340 10.31 8.20 -25.71
CA SER A 340 11.34 7.16 -25.89
C SER A 340 10.78 5.80 -26.35
N LEU A 341 9.54 5.74 -26.80
CA LEU A 341 8.85 4.51 -27.19
C LEU A 341 8.76 4.27 -28.70
N ASP A 342 9.38 5.11 -29.50
CA ASP A 342 9.27 5.08 -30.98
C ASP A 342 10.29 4.18 -31.67
N HIS A 343 10.77 3.12 -31.04
CA HIS A 343 11.62 2.17 -31.78
C HIS A 343 11.42 0.73 -31.33
#